data_b083cbbc4b2009f6c7d590d3908d15b1
#
_entry.id   b083cbbc4b2009f6c7d590d3908d15b1
#
_cell.length_a   1.000
_cell.length_b   1.000
_cell.length_c   1.000
_cell.angle_alpha   90.00
_cell.angle_beta   90.00
_cell.angle_gamma   90.00
#
_symmetry.space_group_name_H-M   'P 1'
#
loop_
_entity.id
_entity.type
_entity.pdbx_description
1 polymer ?
#
loop_
_entity_poly.entity_id
_entity_poly.type
_entity_poly.pdbx_seq_one_letter_code
_entity_poly.pdbx_strand_id
1 'polypeptide(L)'
;MNATIVEQIIRLVPAVAAMAVFTVFTVLKIMKDYAPFMFTPLVIMLALSVGIDQSSYGASAEEGDDVTHVYVSGGSMSEPYFEFYTDSEGTTQISELDITHTYTFHRLNGATSHPFYISDSGYEQESSAKITLTGDGSSNSGITGSETFTITFEDDFTVDDTLSFYCTVHSNMIAEFALTETVTLPNIPATAVSTGEHTSLVAALAHANLVGVLSGDGPYTVFAPTDSAFEEIGLNLSDYDTDEENETLAKILAYHVRMGSIMSSELEDGMEINTLIQETITVNIYGQGAVVLNGEASVTTADVETSNGIIHILSLI
;
A
#
# COMPACT_ATOMS: atom_id res chain seq x y z
N MET A 1 17.23 22.68 -49.48
CA MET A 1 15.92 22.84 -48.80
C MET A 1 15.67 24.34 -48.68
N ASN A 2 14.53 24.84 -49.18
CA ASN A 2 14.26 26.27 -49.35
C ASN A 2 13.99 26.91 -47.97
N ALA A 3 14.63 28.04 -47.67
CA ALA A 3 14.50 28.76 -46.40
C ALA A 3 13.03 29.05 -46.01
N THR A 4 12.16 29.21 -47.01
CA THR A 4 10.72 29.44 -46.82
C THR A 4 9.99 28.25 -46.19
N ILE A 5 10.44 27.01 -46.42
CA ILE A 5 9.85 25.79 -45.83
C ILE A 5 10.24 25.65 -44.36
N VAL A 6 11.47 26.01 -44.02
CA VAL A 6 11.98 25.98 -42.64
C VAL A 6 11.25 27.02 -41.76
N GLU A 7 11.02 28.24 -42.31
CA GLU A 7 10.23 29.27 -41.60
C GLU A 7 8.76 28.87 -41.38
N GLN A 8 8.14 28.18 -42.36
CA GLN A 8 6.77 27.68 -42.18
C GLN A 8 6.67 26.55 -41.14
N ILE A 9 7.67 25.65 -41.08
CA ILE A 9 7.72 24.59 -40.07
C ILE A 9 7.91 25.18 -38.66
N ILE A 10 8.77 26.19 -38.50
CA ILE A 10 9.00 26.85 -37.19
C ILE A 10 7.73 27.60 -36.70
N ARG A 11 6.90 28.11 -37.58
CA ARG A 11 5.62 28.76 -37.21
C ARG A 11 4.49 27.79 -36.92
N LEU A 12 4.55 26.52 -37.39
CA LEU A 12 3.54 25.49 -37.14
C LEU A 12 3.76 24.76 -35.83
N VAL A 13 5.00 24.65 -35.36
CA VAL A 13 5.34 23.93 -34.12
C VAL A 13 4.63 24.50 -32.89
N PRO A 14 4.54 25.82 -32.64
CA PRO A 14 3.80 26.33 -31.49
C PRO A 14 2.29 26.11 -31.57
N ALA A 15 1.72 26.16 -32.79
CA ALA A 15 0.28 25.94 -32.99
C ALA A 15 -0.13 24.49 -32.78
N VAL A 16 0.70 23.54 -33.21
CA VAL A 16 0.47 22.09 -33.00
C VAL A 16 0.66 21.74 -31.53
N ALA A 17 1.65 22.31 -30.84
CA ALA A 17 1.85 22.13 -29.40
C ALA A 17 0.69 22.73 -28.61
N ALA A 18 0.21 23.91 -28.94
CA ALA A 18 -0.94 24.55 -28.30
C ALA A 18 -2.25 23.77 -28.53
N MET A 19 -2.44 23.20 -29.73
CA MET A 19 -3.61 22.37 -30.02
C MET A 19 -3.55 21.02 -29.34
N ALA A 20 -2.37 20.41 -29.23
CA ALA A 20 -2.16 19.18 -28.46
C ALA A 20 -2.39 19.40 -26.95
N VAL A 21 -1.90 20.51 -26.38
CA VAL A 21 -2.13 20.90 -24.99
C VAL A 21 -3.61 21.17 -24.74
N PHE A 22 -4.31 21.86 -25.65
CA PHE A 22 -5.75 22.13 -25.50
C PHE A 22 -6.59 20.86 -25.60
N THR A 23 -6.22 19.92 -26.47
CA THR A 23 -6.91 18.61 -26.60
C THR A 23 -6.67 17.77 -25.34
N VAL A 24 -5.44 17.73 -24.82
CA VAL A 24 -5.10 17.05 -23.57
C VAL A 24 -5.85 17.66 -22.39
N PHE A 25 -5.91 19.00 -22.27
CA PHE A 25 -6.68 19.64 -21.19
C PHE A 25 -8.18 19.37 -21.27
N THR A 26 -8.73 19.29 -22.48
CA THR A 26 -10.15 18.99 -22.68
C THR A 26 -10.47 17.53 -22.34
N VAL A 27 -9.61 16.58 -22.74
CA VAL A 27 -9.73 15.16 -22.39
C VAL A 27 -9.54 14.97 -20.88
N LEU A 28 -8.55 15.61 -20.28
CA LEU A 28 -8.30 15.57 -18.83
C LEU A 28 -9.48 16.13 -18.02
N LYS A 29 -10.12 17.20 -18.51
CA LYS A 29 -11.30 17.79 -17.85
C LYS A 29 -12.51 16.85 -17.92
N ILE A 30 -12.71 16.19 -19.07
CA ILE A 30 -13.78 15.20 -19.25
C ILE A 30 -13.51 13.98 -18.36
N MET A 31 -12.28 13.49 -18.29
CA MET A 31 -11.91 12.34 -17.46
C MET A 31 -12.00 12.65 -15.97
N LYS A 32 -11.70 13.88 -15.52
CA LYS A 32 -11.85 14.30 -14.12
C LYS A 32 -13.30 14.26 -13.64
N ASP A 33 -14.24 14.49 -14.53
CA ASP A 33 -15.68 14.46 -14.21
C ASP A 33 -16.26 13.04 -14.21
N TYR A 34 -15.57 12.06 -14.85
CA TYR A 34 -16.05 10.69 -15.01
C TYR A 34 -15.21 9.60 -14.28
N ALA A 35 -13.96 9.87 -13.90
CA ALA A 35 -13.12 8.90 -13.20
C ALA A 35 -12.00 9.60 -12.38
N PRO A 36 -12.27 10.02 -11.14
CA PRO A 36 -11.32 10.81 -10.34
C PRO A 36 -10.04 10.06 -9.90
N PHE A 37 -9.95 8.74 -10.08
CA PHE A 37 -8.89 7.90 -9.51
C PHE A 37 -7.85 7.35 -10.51
N MET A 38 -7.87 7.70 -11.81
CA MET A 38 -6.92 7.17 -12.80
C MET A 38 -5.78 8.13 -13.20
N PHE A 39 -5.43 9.12 -12.36
CA PHE A 39 -4.68 10.28 -12.87
C PHE A 39 -3.15 10.23 -12.76
N THR A 40 -2.55 9.45 -11.86
CA THR A 40 -1.12 9.62 -11.55
C THR A 40 -0.12 9.00 -12.54
N PRO A 41 -0.27 7.78 -13.07
CA PRO A 41 0.74 7.20 -13.96
C PRO A 41 0.74 7.78 -15.38
N LEU A 42 -0.44 8.15 -15.92
CA LEU A 42 -0.56 8.61 -17.30
C LEU A 42 -0.05 10.05 -17.49
N VAL A 43 -0.24 10.91 -16.49
CA VAL A 43 0.24 12.31 -16.53
C VAL A 43 1.76 12.35 -16.45
N ILE A 44 2.40 11.49 -15.66
CA ILE A 44 3.86 11.40 -15.55
C ILE A 44 4.48 10.89 -16.85
N MET A 45 3.89 9.89 -17.50
CA MET A 45 4.39 9.41 -18.80
C MET A 45 4.25 10.44 -19.93
N LEU A 46 3.18 11.25 -19.94
CA LEU A 46 2.97 12.26 -20.96
C LEU A 46 3.90 13.49 -20.76
N ALA A 47 4.19 13.86 -19.51
CA ALA A 47 5.11 14.95 -19.19
C ALA A 47 6.55 14.62 -19.61
N LEU A 48 6.99 13.37 -19.44
CA LEU A 48 8.32 12.90 -19.86
C LEU A 48 8.50 12.91 -21.39
N SER A 49 7.43 12.75 -22.17
CA SER A 49 7.48 12.74 -23.63
C SER A 49 7.50 14.15 -24.26
N VAL A 50 7.12 15.19 -23.51
CA VAL A 50 7.00 16.59 -24.02
C VAL A 50 8.11 17.51 -23.46
N GLY A 51 8.99 17.02 -22.60
CA GLY A 51 10.14 17.81 -22.10
C GLY A 51 9.75 19.02 -21.23
N ILE A 52 8.64 18.95 -20.50
CA ILE A 52 8.21 20.00 -19.58
C ILE A 52 9.03 19.91 -18.30
N ASP A 53 9.65 21.03 -17.92
CA ASP A 53 10.40 21.15 -16.67
C ASP A 53 9.48 20.89 -15.45
N GLN A 54 9.84 19.89 -14.64
CA GLN A 54 9.08 19.44 -13.47
C GLN A 54 9.16 20.40 -12.26
N SER A 55 9.96 21.46 -12.33
CA SER A 55 10.19 22.36 -11.20
C SER A 55 8.99 23.25 -10.80
N SER A 56 7.90 23.24 -11.57
CA SER A 56 6.68 24.04 -11.32
C SER A 56 5.46 23.26 -10.84
N TYR A 57 5.54 21.94 -10.76
CA TYR A 57 4.49 21.10 -10.15
C TYR A 57 4.93 20.68 -8.76
N GLY A 58 4.65 21.55 -7.78
CA GLY A 58 4.80 21.22 -6.37
C GLY A 58 3.74 20.21 -5.95
N ALA A 59 4.04 18.96 -6.15
CA ALA A 59 3.59 17.78 -5.42
C ALA A 59 4.41 16.62 -5.95
N SER A 60 5.65 16.51 -5.52
CA SER A 60 6.30 15.22 -5.44
C SER A 60 5.47 14.39 -4.47
N ALA A 61 4.73 13.39 -4.95
CA ALA A 61 4.67 12.17 -4.20
C ALA A 61 6.13 11.67 -4.24
N GLU A 62 6.95 12.14 -3.31
CA GLU A 62 8.11 11.40 -2.87
C GLU A 62 7.54 10.03 -2.48
N GLU A 63 8.11 8.94 -3.01
CA GLU A 63 8.19 7.71 -2.24
C GLU A 63 8.83 8.18 -0.94
N GLY A 64 7.99 8.54 0.03
CA GLY A 64 8.43 8.94 1.34
C GLY A 64 9.14 7.73 1.87
N ASP A 65 10.41 7.89 2.14
CA ASP A 65 11.12 7.07 3.09
C ASP A 65 10.14 6.90 4.26
N ASP A 66 9.70 5.68 4.54
CA ASP A 66 8.63 5.36 5.50
C ASP A 66 9.19 5.52 6.94
N VAL A 67 9.83 6.68 7.16
CA VAL A 67 10.53 7.04 8.39
C VAL A 67 9.65 7.96 9.20
N THR A 68 9.16 7.46 10.30
CA THR A 68 8.38 8.25 11.26
C THR A 68 9.32 9.05 12.16
N HIS A 69 9.15 10.38 12.23
CA HIS A 69 9.88 11.24 13.14
C HIS A 69 9.25 11.24 14.55
N VAL A 70 10.08 11.01 15.56
CA VAL A 70 9.67 11.04 16.98
C VAL A 70 10.45 12.11 17.73
N TYR A 71 9.73 13.02 18.38
CA TYR A 71 10.29 14.11 19.16
C TYR A 71 10.19 13.78 20.65
N VAL A 72 11.34 13.73 21.32
CA VAL A 72 11.49 13.29 22.70
C VAL A 72 11.62 14.50 23.64
N SER A 73 10.78 14.57 24.67
CA SER A 73 10.81 15.64 25.68
C SER A 73 12.17 15.79 26.38
N GLY A 74 12.34 16.86 27.14
CA GLY A 74 13.54 17.11 27.95
C GLY A 74 13.79 16.09 29.06
N GLY A 75 12.80 15.26 29.37
CA GLY A 75 12.84 14.26 30.41
C GLY A 75 12.52 14.80 31.81
N SER A 76 12.16 13.92 32.73
CA SER A 76 11.93 14.21 34.17
C SER A 76 12.42 13.05 35.04
N MET A 77 12.68 13.33 36.32
CA MET A 77 13.13 12.31 37.29
C MET A 77 11.99 11.40 37.81
N SER A 78 10.76 11.65 37.37
CA SER A 78 9.56 10.86 37.69
C SER A 78 8.91 10.32 36.42
N GLU A 79 8.22 9.21 36.50
CA GLU A 79 7.46 8.64 35.37
C GLU A 79 6.32 9.57 34.90
N PRO A 80 6.08 9.65 33.59
CA PRO A 80 6.90 9.08 32.53
C PRO A 80 8.22 9.85 32.42
N TYR A 81 9.35 9.13 32.40
CA TYR A 81 10.68 9.77 32.35
C TYR A 81 10.88 10.62 31.10
N PHE A 82 10.32 10.17 29.98
CA PHE A 82 10.27 10.90 28.70
C PHE A 82 8.85 10.82 28.13
N GLU A 83 8.50 11.82 27.34
CA GLU A 83 7.28 11.86 26.54
C GLU A 83 7.67 11.94 25.07
N PHE A 84 6.89 11.28 24.20
CA PHE A 84 7.17 11.07 22.80
C PHE A 84 6.05 11.67 21.94
N TYR A 85 6.41 12.36 20.85
CA TYR A 85 5.49 13.07 19.99
C TYR A 85 5.83 12.84 18.51
N THR A 86 4.84 12.84 17.63
CA THR A 86 5.04 12.73 16.16
C THR A 86 5.22 14.09 15.49
N ASP A 87 5.09 15.19 16.23
CA ASP A 87 5.28 16.55 15.71
C ASP A 87 6.29 17.35 16.56
N SER A 88 6.96 18.30 15.90
CA SER A 88 7.99 19.14 16.51
C SER A 88 7.47 20.14 17.54
N GLU A 89 6.16 20.38 17.56
CA GLU A 89 5.47 21.25 18.51
C GLU A 89 5.15 20.53 19.84
N GLY A 90 5.23 19.18 19.86
CA GLY A 90 4.92 18.34 21.01
C GLY A 90 3.42 18.32 21.34
N THR A 91 2.58 18.22 20.32
CA THR A 91 1.11 18.24 20.45
C THR A 91 0.47 16.88 20.29
N THR A 92 1.05 16.00 19.44
CA THR A 92 0.54 14.65 19.16
C THR A 92 1.40 13.62 19.85
N GLN A 93 0.99 13.19 21.04
CA GLN A 93 1.72 12.21 21.86
C GLN A 93 1.51 10.78 21.34
N ILE A 94 2.58 9.96 21.41
CA ILE A 94 2.56 8.52 21.18
C ILE A 94 3.05 7.78 22.42
N SER A 95 2.60 6.54 22.60
CA SER A 95 2.99 5.67 23.72
C SER A 95 3.49 4.30 23.27
N GLU A 96 3.44 4.02 21.99
CA GLU A 96 3.82 2.72 21.39
C GLU A 96 4.59 2.95 20.10
N LEU A 97 5.41 1.99 19.71
CA LEU A 97 6.11 1.95 18.43
C LEU A 97 5.67 0.70 17.65
N ASP A 98 5.39 0.89 16.38
CA ASP A 98 5.13 -0.21 15.45
C ASP A 98 6.46 -0.71 14.88
N ILE A 99 6.80 -1.97 15.15
CA ILE A 99 8.08 -2.56 14.75
C ILE A 99 8.25 -2.72 13.23
N THR A 100 7.18 -2.50 12.45
CA THR A 100 7.23 -2.52 10.98
C THR A 100 7.70 -1.20 10.37
N HIS A 101 7.89 -0.15 11.21
CA HIS A 101 8.30 1.17 10.78
C HIS A 101 9.74 1.51 11.19
N THR A 102 10.36 2.39 10.46
CA THR A 102 11.63 3.02 10.83
C THR A 102 11.36 4.34 11.53
N TYR A 103 12.09 4.63 12.62
CA TYR A 103 11.89 5.87 13.39
C TYR A 103 13.17 6.68 13.48
N THR A 104 13.05 8.00 13.28
CA THR A 104 14.13 8.94 13.60
C THR A 104 13.77 9.73 14.85
N PHE A 105 14.55 9.59 15.90
CA PHE A 105 14.38 10.28 17.17
C PHE A 105 15.09 11.63 17.16
N HIS A 106 14.37 12.67 17.60
CA HIS A 106 14.81 14.05 17.76
C HIS A 106 14.60 14.49 19.21
N ARG A 107 15.36 15.49 19.66
CA ARG A 107 15.07 16.15 20.94
C ARG A 107 14.05 17.27 20.73
N LEU A 108 12.89 17.17 21.39
CA LEU A 108 11.83 18.19 21.34
C LEU A 108 12.38 19.55 21.78
N ASN A 109 12.17 20.58 20.97
CA ASN A 109 12.67 21.94 21.21
C ASN A 109 14.18 22.03 21.47
N GLY A 110 14.99 21.09 20.95
CA GLY A 110 16.43 21.04 21.15
C GLY A 110 16.84 20.81 22.61
N ALA A 111 16.08 20.03 23.36
CA ALA A 111 16.34 19.74 24.78
C ALA A 111 17.73 19.15 25.00
N THR A 112 18.48 19.72 25.94
CA THR A 112 19.84 19.30 26.32
C THR A 112 19.91 18.60 27.67
N SER A 113 18.80 18.61 28.46
CA SER A 113 18.68 17.87 29.70
C SER A 113 18.42 16.40 29.45
N HIS A 114 18.90 15.52 30.35
CA HIS A 114 18.67 14.09 30.31
C HIS A 114 18.93 13.48 28.92
N PRO A 115 20.22 13.30 28.52
CA PRO A 115 20.55 12.69 27.22
C PRO A 115 19.81 11.38 27.01
N PHE A 116 19.11 11.26 25.87
CA PHE A 116 18.19 10.17 25.56
C PHE A 116 18.82 9.14 24.66
N TYR A 117 18.61 7.86 24.97
CA TYR A 117 18.99 6.76 24.08
C TYR A 117 18.05 5.56 24.24
N ILE A 118 18.20 4.57 23.36
CA ILE A 118 17.44 3.32 23.37
C ILE A 118 18.35 2.12 23.22
N SER A 119 17.91 0.95 23.71
CA SER A 119 18.57 -0.34 23.49
C SER A 119 17.58 -1.49 23.73
N ASP A 120 17.70 -2.54 22.96
CA ASP A 120 17.00 -3.82 23.18
C ASP A 120 17.72 -4.75 24.17
N SER A 121 18.91 -4.35 24.59
CA SER A 121 19.76 -5.11 25.53
C SER A 121 19.79 -4.49 26.94
N GLY A 122 19.14 -3.34 27.15
CA GLY A 122 18.99 -2.66 28.45
C GLY A 122 19.92 -1.44 28.63
N TYR A 123 19.96 -0.96 29.88
CA TYR A 123 20.65 0.29 30.25
C TYR A 123 22.15 0.25 29.91
N GLU A 124 22.62 1.25 29.16
CA GLU A 124 24.03 1.43 28.73
C GLU A 124 24.62 0.18 28.02
N GLN A 125 23.77 -0.70 27.46
CA GLN A 125 24.23 -1.83 26.67
C GLN A 125 24.17 -1.48 25.18
N GLU A 126 25.13 -2.01 24.42
CA GLU A 126 25.03 -2.01 22.97
C GLU A 126 23.84 -2.85 22.53
N SER A 127 23.10 -2.37 21.53
CA SER A 127 21.96 -3.09 20.98
C SER A 127 22.39 -4.40 20.32
N SER A 128 21.48 -5.37 20.34
CA SER A 128 21.68 -6.65 19.65
C SER A 128 21.65 -6.47 18.13
N ALA A 129 21.83 -7.57 17.40
CA ALA A 129 21.72 -7.56 15.94
C ALA A 129 20.25 -7.50 15.44
N LYS A 130 19.26 -7.52 16.34
CA LYS A 130 17.84 -7.45 16.00
C LYS A 130 17.36 -6.02 15.70
N ILE A 131 18.12 -5.01 16.09
CA ILE A 131 17.86 -3.61 15.73
C ILE A 131 19.11 -2.95 15.19
N THR A 132 18.93 -2.08 14.21
CA THR A 132 20.01 -1.24 13.68
C THR A 132 19.81 0.21 14.12
N LEU A 133 20.81 0.78 14.81
CA LEU A 133 20.83 2.19 15.21
C LEU A 133 21.87 2.95 14.39
N THR A 134 21.48 4.06 13.75
CA THR A 134 22.35 4.92 12.96
C THR A 134 22.15 6.38 13.32
N GLY A 135 23.21 7.20 13.30
CA GLY A 135 23.13 8.62 13.61
C GLY A 135 24.00 9.00 14.80
N ASP A 136 23.53 9.99 15.58
CA ASP A 136 24.27 10.55 16.69
C ASP A 136 24.03 9.77 18.01
N GLY A 137 24.85 10.08 19.00
CA GLY A 137 24.75 9.47 20.34
C GLY A 137 25.31 8.04 20.39
N SER A 138 25.21 7.44 21.56
CA SER A 138 25.60 6.05 21.84
C SER A 138 24.92 5.59 23.12
N SER A 139 25.02 4.28 23.43
CA SER A 139 24.50 3.70 24.68
C SER A 139 24.93 4.43 25.96
N ASN A 140 26.07 5.11 25.93
CA ASN A 140 26.66 5.82 27.07
C ASN A 140 26.56 7.36 26.99
N SER A 141 26.23 7.95 25.84
CA SER A 141 26.17 9.41 25.69
C SER A 141 24.77 9.94 25.39
N GLY A 142 23.93 9.13 24.73
CA GLY A 142 22.60 9.55 24.29
C GLY A 142 22.64 10.71 23.29
N ILE A 143 21.48 11.23 22.92
CA ILE A 143 21.31 12.43 22.08
C ILE A 143 20.82 13.62 22.89
N THR A 144 21.28 14.81 22.50
CA THR A 144 20.89 16.11 23.07
C THR A 144 20.79 17.17 21.99
N GLY A 145 20.07 18.25 22.23
CA GLY A 145 20.02 19.41 21.32
C GLY A 145 19.48 19.05 19.94
N SER A 146 20.31 19.18 18.91
CA SER A 146 19.96 18.89 17.51
C SER A 146 20.42 17.52 17.03
N GLU A 147 21.01 16.73 17.91
CA GLU A 147 21.44 15.35 17.58
C GLU A 147 20.22 14.45 17.35
N THR A 148 20.40 13.47 16.46
CA THR A 148 19.34 12.52 16.06
C THR A 148 19.92 11.13 15.86
N PHE A 149 19.10 10.11 16.05
CA PHE A 149 19.41 8.77 15.56
C PHE A 149 18.16 8.10 14.98
N THR A 150 18.40 7.14 14.10
CA THR A 150 17.35 6.34 13.48
C THR A 150 17.45 4.89 13.97
N ILE A 151 16.31 4.28 14.26
CA ILE A 151 16.15 2.85 14.52
C ILE A 151 15.44 2.18 13.35
N THR A 152 15.96 1.02 12.95
CA THR A 152 15.30 0.05 12.08
C THR A 152 15.25 -1.28 12.81
N PHE A 153 14.12 -1.97 12.73
CA PHE A 153 13.93 -3.30 13.30
C PHE A 153 14.26 -4.35 12.22
N GLU A 154 14.99 -5.39 12.60
CA GLU A 154 15.28 -6.52 11.72
C GLU A 154 14.14 -7.55 11.78
N ASP A 155 14.03 -8.41 10.78
CA ASP A 155 12.93 -9.38 10.62
C ASP A 155 12.71 -10.32 11.81
N ASP A 156 13.71 -10.52 12.66
CA ASP A 156 13.65 -11.38 13.85
C ASP A 156 13.35 -10.61 15.15
N PHE A 157 13.14 -9.29 15.08
CA PHE A 157 12.62 -8.49 16.18
C PHE A 157 11.10 -8.60 16.21
N THR A 158 10.52 -8.88 17.38
CA THR A 158 9.09 -9.13 17.54
C THR A 158 8.48 -8.27 18.64
N VAL A 159 7.17 -8.21 18.72
CA VAL A 159 6.46 -7.51 19.81
C VAL A 159 6.68 -8.11 21.19
N ASP A 160 7.21 -9.33 21.27
CA ASP A 160 7.59 -10.00 22.53
C ASP A 160 9.01 -9.62 22.99
N ASP A 161 9.80 -8.96 22.12
CA ASP A 161 11.13 -8.41 22.48
C ASP A 161 10.97 -7.13 23.31
N THR A 162 12.02 -6.76 24.02
CA THR A 162 12.04 -5.54 24.83
C THR A 162 12.81 -4.45 24.13
N LEU A 163 12.26 -3.23 24.05
CA LEU A 163 12.97 -2.04 23.64
C LEU A 163 12.93 -1.01 24.77
N SER A 164 14.07 -0.84 25.44
CA SER A 164 14.21 0.12 26.54
C SER A 164 14.62 1.50 26.02
N PHE A 165 14.07 2.54 26.64
CA PHE A 165 14.56 3.91 26.51
C PHE A 165 15.07 4.43 27.86
N TYR A 166 16.08 5.29 27.84
CA TYR A 166 16.70 5.73 29.08
C TYR A 166 17.46 7.05 28.94
N CYS A 167 17.76 7.66 30.11
CA CYS A 167 18.72 8.73 30.23
C CYS A 167 20.11 8.17 30.54
N THR A 168 21.13 8.50 29.73
CA THR A 168 22.48 7.95 29.88
C THR A 168 23.24 8.50 31.11
N VAL A 169 22.69 9.46 31.85
CA VAL A 169 23.30 10.03 33.08
C VAL A 169 22.55 9.62 34.37
N HIS A 170 21.35 9.04 34.26
CA HIS A 170 20.52 8.69 35.40
C HIS A 170 19.98 7.26 35.24
N SER A 171 20.64 6.29 35.87
CA SER A 171 20.32 4.87 35.72
C SER A 171 18.90 4.46 36.19
N ASN A 172 18.24 5.30 36.97
CA ASN A 172 16.85 5.08 37.39
C ASN A 172 15.82 5.65 36.41
N MET A 173 16.24 6.40 35.38
CA MET A 173 15.39 6.88 34.31
C MET A 173 15.43 5.90 33.13
N ILE A 174 14.87 4.73 33.30
CA ILE A 174 14.72 3.70 32.26
C ILE A 174 13.28 3.17 32.29
N ALA A 175 12.71 2.99 31.09
CA ALA A 175 11.43 2.33 30.89
C ALA A 175 11.42 1.64 29.51
N GLU A 176 10.33 1.00 29.16
CA GLU A 176 10.17 0.22 27.94
C GLU A 176 9.09 0.85 27.06
N PHE A 177 9.28 0.76 25.73
CA PHE A 177 8.22 1.05 24.80
C PHE A 177 7.19 -0.08 24.78
N ALA A 178 5.93 0.26 24.67
CA ALA A 178 4.94 -0.67 24.17
C ALA A 178 5.20 -0.89 22.67
N LEU A 179 5.23 -2.14 22.23
CA LEU A 179 5.51 -2.51 20.85
C LEU A 179 4.24 -3.04 20.19
N THR A 180 4.01 -2.64 18.95
CA THR A 180 2.93 -3.14 18.10
C THR A 180 3.50 -3.61 16.79
N GLU A 181 2.74 -4.41 16.04
CA GLU A 181 3.08 -4.86 14.72
C GLU A 181 1.86 -4.67 13.80
N THR A 182 1.97 -3.76 12.86
CA THR A 182 0.95 -3.61 11.82
C THR A 182 1.19 -4.63 10.73
N VAL A 183 0.39 -5.69 10.74
CA VAL A 183 0.41 -6.67 9.64
C VAL A 183 -0.18 -6.01 8.40
N THR A 184 0.68 -5.58 7.48
CA THR A 184 0.25 -5.12 6.17
C THR A 184 -0.04 -6.33 5.29
N LEU A 185 -1.32 -6.65 5.14
CA LEU A 185 -1.73 -7.70 4.22
C LEU A 185 -1.38 -7.30 2.78
N PRO A 186 -0.93 -8.25 1.93
CA PRO A 186 -0.80 -8.01 0.49
C PRO A 186 -2.16 -7.65 -0.12
N ASN A 187 -2.17 -6.90 -1.22
CA ASN A 187 -3.40 -6.65 -1.97
C ASN A 187 -3.90 -7.92 -2.69
N ILE A 188 -5.11 -7.87 -3.23
CA ILE A 188 -5.76 -9.00 -3.89
C ILE A 188 -4.88 -9.70 -4.92
N PRO A 189 -4.27 -9.02 -5.93
CA PRO A 189 -3.39 -9.70 -6.88
C PRO A 189 -2.16 -10.34 -6.23
N ALA A 190 -1.51 -9.67 -5.28
CA ALA A 190 -0.34 -10.21 -4.58
C ALA A 190 -0.70 -11.42 -3.70
N THR A 191 -1.84 -11.38 -3.02
CA THR A 191 -2.38 -12.52 -2.27
C THR A 191 -2.67 -13.70 -3.20
N ALA A 192 -3.32 -13.47 -4.35
CA ALA A 192 -3.60 -14.52 -5.33
C ALA A 192 -2.30 -15.18 -5.85
N VAL A 193 -1.23 -14.40 -6.08
CA VAL A 193 0.10 -14.95 -6.43
C VAL A 193 0.65 -15.82 -5.30
N SER A 194 0.55 -15.36 -4.05
CA SER A 194 1.14 -16.07 -2.89
C SER A 194 0.51 -17.42 -2.58
N THR A 195 -0.75 -17.64 -2.97
CA THR A 195 -1.42 -18.94 -2.80
C THR A 195 -0.81 -20.05 -3.67
N GLY A 196 -0.20 -19.71 -4.80
CA GLY A 196 0.34 -20.66 -5.78
C GLY A 196 -0.72 -21.45 -6.57
N GLU A 197 -2.03 -21.17 -6.35
CA GLU A 197 -3.16 -21.89 -6.96
C GLU A 197 -3.98 -21.03 -7.93
N HIS A 198 -3.54 -19.78 -8.18
CA HIS A 198 -4.25 -18.78 -8.99
C HIS A 198 -3.36 -18.17 -10.08
N THR A 199 -2.39 -18.92 -10.58
CA THR A 199 -1.45 -18.43 -11.62
C THR A 199 -2.18 -18.07 -12.91
N SER A 200 -3.19 -18.85 -13.30
CA SER A 200 -4.04 -18.62 -14.48
C SER A 200 -4.90 -17.37 -14.32
N LEU A 201 -5.48 -17.17 -13.13
CA LEU A 201 -6.25 -15.95 -12.82
C LEU A 201 -5.37 -14.70 -12.92
N VAL A 202 -4.18 -14.72 -12.29
CA VAL A 202 -3.25 -13.60 -12.33
C VAL A 202 -2.78 -13.31 -13.76
N ALA A 203 -2.50 -14.34 -14.55
CA ALA A 203 -2.15 -14.19 -15.96
C ALA A 203 -3.31 -13.59 -16.79
N ALA A 204 -4.54 -14.02 -16.54
CA ALA A 204 -5.73 -13.47 -17.19
C ALA A 204 -5.98 -12.00 -16.80
N LEU A 205 -5.83 -11.65 -15.52
CA LEU A 205 -5.91 -10.27 -15.05
C LEU A 205 -4.85 -9.37 -15.67
N ALA A 206 -3.62 -9.88 -15.82
CA ALA A 206 -2.53 -9.15 -16.47
C ALA A 206 -2.83 -8.94 -17.97
N HIS A 207 -3.31 -9.98 -18.66
CA HIS A 207 -3.69 -9.92 -20.07
C HIS A 207 -4.81 -8.91 -20.32
N ALA A 208 -5.83 -8.88 -19.45
CA ALA A 208 -6.95 -7.94 -19.49
C ALA A 208 -6.64 -6.53 -18.94
N ASN A 209 -5.40 -6.24 -18.52
CA ASN A 209 -4.97 -4.99 -17.87
C ASN A 209 -5.77 -4.63 -16.59
N LEU A 210 -6.26 -5.63 -15.85
CA LEU A 210 -7.06 -5.45 -14.63
C LEU A 210 -6.26 -5.51 -13.33
N VAL A 211 -4.97 -5.89 -13.37
CA VAL A 211 -4.11 -5.96 -12.17
C VAL A 211 -4.08 -4.61 -11.43
N GLY A 212 -3.91 -3.49 -12.17
CA GLY A 212 -3.90 -2.16 -11.58
C GLY A 212 -5.22 -1.76 -10.92
N VAL A 213 -6.36 -2.23 -11.45
CA VAL A 213 -7.69 -1.97 -10.87
C VAL A 213 -7.83 -2.69 -9.54
N LEU A 214 -7.48 -3.98 -9.48
CA LEU A 214 -7.58 -4.80 -8.27
C LEU A 214 -6.42 -4.56 -7.27
N SER A 215 -5.41 -3.79 -7.64
CA SER A 215 -4.38 -3.28 -6.71
C SER A 215 -4.76 -1.94 -6.07
N GLY A 216 -5.84 -1.30 -6.52
CA GLY A 216 -6.34 -0.03 -5.99
C GLY A 216 -7.00 -0.16 -4.62
N ASP A 217 -7.49 0.98 -4.09
CA ASP A 217 -7.92 1.14 -2.69
C ASP A 217 -9.11 0.27 -2.25
N GLY A 218 -9.86 -0.36 -3.13
CA GLY A 218 -10.98 -1.22 -2.76
C GLY A 218 -12.06 -0.54 -1.89
N PRO A 219 -12.72 -1.23 -0.94
CA PRO A 219 -12.62 -2.68 -0.78
C PRO A 219 -13.32 -3.46 -1.90
N TYR A 220 -12.80 -4.65 -2.20
CA TYR A 220 -13.38 -5.57 -3.17
C TYR A 220 -13.67 -6.93 -2.53
N THR A 221 -14.63 -7.66 -3.11
CA THR A 221 -14.75 -9.11 -2.92
C THR A 221 -14.46 -9.78 -4.25
N VAL A 222 -13.50 -10.70 -4.27
CA VAL A 222 -13.12 -11.46 -5.45
C VAL A 222 -13.46 -12.93 -5.26
N PHE A 223 -14.27 -13.46 -6.15
CA PHE A 223 -14.55 -14.88 -6.27
C PHE A 223 -13.51 -15.50 -7.20
N ALA A 224 -12.43 -16.04 -6.63
CA ALA A 224 -11.21 -16.42 -7.34
C ALA A 224 -11.22 -17.89 -7.77
N PRO A 225 -11.36 -18.21 -9.07
CA PRO A 225 -11.22 -19.58 -9.57
C PRO A 225 -9.76 -20.07 -9.44
N THR A 226 -9.58 -21.33 -9.07
CA THR A 226 -8.27 -21.99 -9.04
C THR A 226 -7.75 -22.28 -10.45
N ASP A 227 -6.45 -22.61 -10.56
CA ASP A 227 -5.85 -23.07 -11.82
C ASP A 227 -6.56 -24.29 -12.38
N SER A 228 -7.02 -25.22 -11.50
CA SER A 228 -7.84 -26.38 -11.92
C SER A 228 -9.15 -25.97 -12.56
N ALA A 229 -9.79 -24.92 -12.08
CA ALA A 229 -11.03 -24.40 -12.68
C ALA A 229 -10.79 -23.82 -14.08
N PHE A 230 -9.66 -23.12 -14.28
CA PHE A 230 -9.23 -22.66 -15.61
C PHE A 230 -8.88 -23.81 -16.57
N GLU A 231 -8.25 -24.87 -16.07
CA GLU A 231 -7.96 -26.07 -16.88
C GLU A 231 -9.23 -26.77 -17.34
N GLU A 232 -10.26 -26.86 -16.49
CA GLU A 232 -11.52 -27.52 -16.81
C GLU A 232 -12.27 -26.85 -17.96
N ILE A 233 -12.27 -25.51 -18.03
CA ILE A 233 -12.88 -24.75 -19.12
C ILE A 233 -11.96 -24.64 -20.35
N GLY A 234 -10.67 -25.02 -20.24
CA GLY A 234 -9.70 -24.97 -21.32
C GLY A 234 -9.43 -23.54 -21.84
N LEU A 235 -9.51 -22.53 -20.98
CA LEU A 235 -9.28 -21.13 -21.35
C LEU A 235 -7.84 -20.95 -21.86
N ASN A 236 -7.71 -20.40 -23.08
CA ASN A 236 -6.42 -20.07 -23.68
C ASN A 236 -6.33 -18.56 -23.92
N LEU A 237 -5.40 -17.88 -23.26
CA LEU A 237 -5.24 -16.42 -23.36
C LEU A 237 -4.94 -15.93 -24.78
N SER A 238 -4.32 -16.78 -25.64
CA SER A 238 -4.12 -16.41 -27.06
C SER A 238 -5.41 -16.30 -27.88
N ASP A 239 -6.55 -16.74 -27.34
CA ASP A 239 -7.85 -16.55 -27.98
C ASP A 239 -8.45 -15.16 -27.67
N TYR A 240 -7.72 -14.33 -26.92
CA TYR A 240 -8.14 -12.99 -26.48
C TYR A 240 -7.15 -11.88 -26.89
N ASP A 241 -6.47 -12.06 -28.04
CA ASP A 241 -5.40 -11.17 -28.51
C ASP A 241 -5.91 -9.89 -29.21
N THR A 242 -7.17 -9.83 -29.64
CA THR A 242 -7.78 -8.61 -30.20
C THR A 242 -8.42 -7.76 -29.11
N ASP A 243 -8.56 -6.45 -29.36
CA ASP A 243 -9.20 -5.53 -28.39
C ASP A 243 -10.61 -5.98 -27.99
N GLU A 244 -11.42 -6.52 -28.93
CA GLU A 244 -12.78 -7.00 -28.69
C GLU A 244 -12.80 -8.30 -27.86
N GLU A 245 -11.90 -9.23 -28.14
CA GLU A 245 -11.75 -10.45 -27.36
C GLU A 245 -11.21 -10.16 -25.97
N ASN A 246 -10.24 -9.26 -25.84
CA ASN A 246 -9.72 -8.83 -24.54
C ASN A 246 -10.78 -8.11 -23.69
N GLU A 247 -11.65 -7.29 -24.30
CA GLU A 247 -12.81 -6.72 -23.61
C GLU A 247 -13.78 -7.81 -23.10
N THR A 248 -13.90 -8.90 -23.86
CA THR A 248 -14.72 -10.05 -23.43
C THR A 248 -14.10 -10.75 -22.21
N LEU A 249 -12.78 -11.01 -22.23
CA LEU A 249 -12.04 -11.53 -21.07
C LEU A 249 -12.18 -10.62 -19.85
N ALA A 250 -12.03 -9.31 -20.05
CA ALA A 250 -12.18 -8.34 -18.97
C ALA A 250 -13.57 -8.38 -18.33
N LYS A 251 -14.63 -8.57 -19.13
CA LYS A 251 -16.01 -8.73 -18.61
C LYS A 251 -16.16 -10.03 -17.80
N ILE A 252 -15.61 -11.15 -18.29
CA ILE A 252 -15.62 -12.43 -17.57
C ILE A 252 -14.94 -12.26 -16.20
N LEU A 253 -13.76 -11.64 -16.18
CA LEU A 253 -13.03 -11.39 -14.92
C LEU A 253 -13.78 -10.44 -14.00
N ALA A 254 -14.35 -9.35 -14.53
CA ALA A 254 -15.13 -8.38 -13.76
C ALA A 254 -16.45 -8.95 -13.21
N TYR A 255 -16.98 -10.01 -13.82
CA TYR A 255 -18.11 -10.78 -13.27
C TYR A 255 -17.76 -11.48 -11.96
N HIS A 256 -16.50 -11.81 -11.73
CA HIS A 256 -16.00 -12.45 -10.52
C HIS A 256 -15.66 -11.43 -9.40
N VAL A 257 -15.89 -10.15 -9.63
CA VAL A 257 -15.52 -9.07 -8.69
C VAL A 257 -16.75 -8.26 -8.30
N ARG A 258 -16.84 -7.93 -7.01
CA ARG A 258 -17.84 -7.03 -6.43
C ARG A 258 -17.15 -5.88 -5.69
N MET A 259 -17.73 -4.68 -5.73
CA MET A 259 -17.34 -3.58 -4.82
C MET A 259 -17.86 -3.85 -3.41
N GLY A 260 -17.00 -3.57 -2.42
CA GLY A 260 -17.26 -3.82 -1.01
C GLY A 260 -16.83 -5.21 -0.55
N SER A 261 -16.44 -5.32 0.73
CA SER A 261 -16.14 -6.60 1.37
C SER A 261 -17.41 -7.32 1.78
N ILE A 262 -17.51 -8.61 1.49
CA ILE A 262 -18.52 -9.53 2.02
C ILE A 262 -17.81 -10.72 2.64
N MET A 263 -18.02 -10.94 3.93
CA MET A 263 -17.56 -12.15 4.64
C MET A 263 -18.49 -13.32 4.38
N SER A 264 -17.99 -14.54 4.48
CA SER A 264 -18.82 -15.75 4.32
C SER A 264 -19.96 -15.82 5.32
N SER A 265 -19.79 -15.23 6.51
CA SER A 265 -20.83 -15.12 7.55
C SER A 265 -22.00 -14.18 7.16
N GLU A 266 -21.81 -13.34 6.16
CA GLU A 266 -22.84 -12.42 5.63
C GLU A 266 -23.59 -13.01 4.42
N LEU A 267 -23.13 -14.17 3.91
CA LEU A 267 -23.78 -14.85 2.78
C LEU A 267 -25.02 -15.59 3.26
N GLU A 268 -26.15 -15.34 2.60
CA GLU A 268 -27.44 -15.98 2.89
C GLU A 268 -27.89 -16.80 1.68
N ASP A 269 -28.65 -17.88 1.93
CA ASP A 269 -29.24 -18.70 0.87
C ASP A 269 -30.26 -17.88 0.03
N GLY A 270 -30.06 -17.89 -1.29
CA GLY A 270 -30.83 -17.07 -2.23
C GLY A 270 -30.38 -15.61 -2.33
N MET A 271 -29.28 -15.20 -1.65
CA MET A 271 -28.74 -13.86 -1.79
C MET A 271 -28.27 -13.62 -3.22
N GLU A 272 -28.54 -12.43 -3.74
CA GLU A 272 -28.04 -11.96 -5.03
C GLU A 272 -26.90 -10.94 -4.82
N ILE A 273 -25.71 -11.21 -5.37
CA ILE A 273 -24.54 -10.37 -5.28
C ILE A 273 -24.33 -9.67 -6.62
N ASN A 274 -24.42 -8.33 -6.64
CA ASN A 274 -24.15 -7.53 -7.83
C ASN A 274 -22.63 -7.43 -8.08
N THR A 275 -22.20 -7.81 -9.27
CA THR A 275 -20.80 -7.75 -9.71
C THR A 275 -20.43 -6.39 -10.31
N LEU A 276 -19.16 -6.17 -10.66
CA LEU A 276 -18.71 -4.94 -11.31
C LEU A 276 -19.37 -4.68 -12.66
N ILE A 277 -19.83 -5.71 -13.37
CA ILE A 277 -20.56 -5.57 -14.63
C ILE A 277 -22.09 -5.48 -14.43
N GLN A 278 -22.56 -5.35 -13.18
CA GLN A 278 -23.97 -5.25 -12.80
C GLN A 278 -24.80 -6.51 -13.12
N GLU A 279 -24.16 -7.63 -13.35
CA GLU A 279 -24.80 -8.95 -13.37
C GLU A 279 -24.77 -9.54 -11.96
N THR A 280 -25.68 -10.47 -11.65
CA THR A 280 -25.83 -11.06 -10.32
C THR A 280 -25.20 -12.45 -10.23
N ILE A 281 -24.57 -12.73 -9.10
CA ILE A 281 -24.20 -14.05 -8.64
C ILE A 281 -25.22 -14.47 -7.57
N THR A 282 -25.87 -15.61 -7.73
CA THR A 282 -26.78 -16.17 -6.74
C THR A 282 -26.05 -17.07 -5.78
N VAL A 283 -26.21 -16.83 -4.49
CA VAL A 283 -25.67 -17.66 -3.41
C VAL A 283 -26.63 -18.80 -3.09
N ASN A 284 -26.13 -20.02 -3.04
CA ASN A 284 -26.88 -21.18 -2.57
C ASN A 284 -26.12 -21.81 -1.39
N ILE A 285 -26.80 -22.10 -0.29
CA ILE A 285 -26.21 -22.72 0.87
C ILE A 285 -26.77 -24.13 1.07
N TYR A 286 -25.91 -25.14 1.02
CA TYR A 286 -26.31 -26.53 1.11
C TYR A 286 -25.81 -27.22 2.40
N GLY A 287 -26.58 -28.11 2.95
CA GLY A 287 -26.20 -29.02 4.02
C GLY A 287 -25.65 -28.28 5.26
N GLN A 288 -24.39 -28.45 5.57
CA GLN A 288 -23.73 -27.86 6.76
C GLN A 288 -23.07 -26.50 6.46
N GLY A 289 -23.63 -25.71 5.57
CA GLY A 289 -23.13 -24.37 5.25
C GLY A 289 -22.19 -24.32 4.04
N ALA A 290 -22.23 -25.30 3.15
CA ALA A 290 -21.46 -25.27 1.91
C ALA A 290 -22.04 -24.19 0.99
N VAL A 291 -21.23 -23.19 0.65
CA VAL A 291 -21.60 -22.09 -0.25
C VAL A 291 -21.30 -22.51 -1.69
N VAL A 292 -22.31 -22.40 -2.54
CA VAL A 292 -22.23 -22.66 -3.98
C VAL A 292 -22.79 -21.46 -4.71
N LEU A 293 -22.06 -20.93 -5.66
CA LEU A 293 -22.44 -19.79 -6.46
C LEU A 293 -23.09 -20.25 -7.77
N ASN A 294 -24.22 -19.63 -8.15
CA ASN A 294 -25.01 -19.97 -9.33
C ASN A 294 -25.43 -21.45 -9.43
N GLY A 295 -25.38 -22.18 -8.30
CA GLY A 295 -25.67 -23.62 -8.26
C GLY A 295 -24.56 -24.53 -8.80
N GLU A 296 -23.38 -24.00 -9.15
CA GLU A 296 -22.29 -24.72 -9.81
C GLU A 296 -20.94 -24.54 -9.12
N ALA A 297 -20.49 -23.31 -8.89
CA ALA A 297 -19.16 -23.02 -8.35
C ALA A 297 -19.14 -23.09 -6.83
N SER A 298 -18.47 -24.08 -6.25
CA SER A 298 -18.33 -24.21 -4.80
C SER A 298 -17.22 -23.30 -4.26
N VAL A 299 -17.50 -22.58 -3.17
CA VAL A 299 -16.49 -21.88 -2.39
C VAL A 299 -15.73 -22.93 -1.56
N THR A 300 -14.45 -23.11 -1.87
CA THR A 300 -13.58 -24.09 -1.20
C THR A 300 -12.85 -23.50 -0.02
N THR A 301 -12.46 -22.22 -0.11
CA THR A 301 -11.87 -21.45 0.98
C THR A 301 -12.51 -20.06 0.96
N ALA A 302 -13.06 -19.67 2.09
CA ALA A 302 -13.67 -18.36 2.24
C ALA A 302 -12.79 -17.43 3.10
N ASP A 303 -13.09 -16.13 3.01
CA ASP A 303 -12.57 -15.10 3.92
C ASP A 303 -11.03 -14.98 3.92
N VAL A 304 -10.39 -15.12 2.75
CA VAL A 304 -8.97 -14.79 2.62
C VAL A 304 -8.83 -13.27 2.60
N GLU A 305 -8.35 -12.72 3.71
CA GLU A 305 -8.21 -11.27 3.90
C GLU A 305 -7.02 -10.71 3.10
N THR A 306 -7.20 -9.50 2.59
CA THR A 306 -6.18 -8.74 1.87
C THR A 306 -6.20 -7.28 2.31
N SER A 307 -5.18 -6.47 1.96
CA SER A 307 -5.16 -5.04 2.31
C SER A 307 -6.30 -4.24 1.67
N ASN A 308 -6.88 -4.72 0.57
CA ASN A 308 -7.91 -4.00 -0.18
C ASN A 308 -9.16 -4.82 -0.47
N GLY A 309 -9.43 -5.87 0.31
CA GLY A 309 -10.66 -6.65 0.18
C GLY A 309 -10.56 -8.08 0.67
N ILE A 310 -11.41 -8.94 0.13
CA ILE A 310 -11.57 -10.35 0.52
C ILE A 310 -11.56 -11.23 -0.73
N ILE A 311 -10.95 -12.40 -0.64
CA ILE A 311 -10.98 -13.42 -1.68
C ILE A 311 -11.78 -14.63 -1.17
N HIS A 312 -12.72 -15.13 -1.98
CA HIS A 312 -13.36 -16.43 -1.84
C HIS A 312 -12.88 -17.33 -2.97
N ILE A 313 -12.21 -18.43 -2.64
CA ILE A 313 -11.64 -19.35 -3.62
C ILE A 313 -12.70 -20.29 -4.14
N LEU A 314 -12.79 -20.42 -5.47
CA LEU A 314 -13.77 -21.23 -6.16
C LEU A 314 -13.15 -22.47 -6.80
N SER A 315 -13.92 -23.58 -6.80
CA SER A 315 -13.59 -24.81 -7.50
C SER A 315 -13.87 -24.78 -8.99
N LEU A 316 -14.71 -23.85 -9.46
CA LEU A 316 -15.15 -23.69 -10.87
C LEU A 316 -15.19 -22.20 -11.24
N ILE A 317 -15.27 -21.91 -12.56
CA ILE A 317 -15.48 -20.57 -13.14
C ILE A 317 -16.95 -20.36 -13.49
#